data_3173b6694870ab21088c10448f356d40
#
_entry.id   3173b6694870ab21088c10448f356d40
#
_cell.length_a   1.000
_cell.length_b   1.000
_cell.length_c   1.000
_cell.angle_alpha   90.00
_cell.angle_beta   90.00
_cell.angle_gamma   90.00
#
_symmetry.space_group_name_H-M   'P 1'
#
loop_
_entity.id
_entity.type
_entity.pdbx_description
1 polymer ?
#
loop_
_entity_poly.entity_id
_entity_poly.type
_entity_poly.pdbx_seq_one_letter_code
_entity_poly.pdbx_strand_id
1 'polypeptide(L)'
;NGSIVVYVNGQKTETAEVEKVYGSFDDPNCTLKTSFRPGDRIRFEATAEDGQYQAGCEVEIPFPIEETIRVDTLRTQLRGGSSMMDCMRYKITIHDRPNEKNYYRLIIEENTYRISSETGIKYGPFSSYPEIINQEDIVLTDGHLTTADDDKFGILDWTIRNLSNVFTDGRFENGSYTLKIYTSVPHISESNGKDHFYLDV
;
A
#
# COMPACT_ATOMS: atom_id res chain seq x y z
N ASN A 1 -19.24 -3.15 -22.80
CA ASN A 1 -19.74 -2.45 -21.60
C ASN A 1 -19.68 -3.39 -20.41
N GLY A 2 -19.47 -2.83 -19.22
CA GLY A 2 -19.41 -3.58 -17.98
C GLY A 2 -20.14 -2.86 -16.85
N SER A 3 -20.61 -3.62 -15.87
CA SER A 3 -21.22 -3.04 -14.67
C SER A 3 -20.83 -3.82 -13.41
N ILE A 4 -20.85 -3.14 -12.29
CA ILE A 4 -20.63 -3.73 -10.97
C ILE A 4 -21.87 -3.44 -10.12
N VAL A 5 -22.47 -4.50 -9.60
CA VAL A 5 -23.57 -4.41 -8.62
C VAL A 5 -23.00 -4.64 -7.23
N VAL A 6 -23.32 -3.75 -6.30
CA VAL A 6 -22.87 -3.78 -4.91
C VAL A 6 -24.04 -4.13 -4.00
N TYR A 7 -23.80 -5.09 -3.12
CA TYR A 7 -24.72 -5.46 -2.05
C TYR A 7 -24.04 -5.24 -0.70
N VAL A 8 -24.75 -4.65 0.24
CA VAL A 8 -24.32 -4.50 1.63
C VAL A 8 -25.31 -5.27 2.50
N ASN A 9 -24.82 -6.22 3.28
CA ASN A 9 -25.64 -7.05 4.17
C ASN A 9 -26.83 -7.72 3.44
N GLY A 10 -26.57 -8.17 2.21
CA GLY A 10 -27.55 -8.82 1.34
C GLY A 10 -28.50 -7.88 0.59
N GLN A 11 -28.46 -6.59 0.85
CA GLN A 11 -29.30 -5.60 0.14
C GLN A 11 -28.50 -4.96 -0.99
N LYS A 12 -29.07 -4.90 -2.18
CA LYS A 12 -28.50 -4.15 -3.32
C LYS A 12 -28.50 -2.66 -2.99
N THR A 13 -27.30 -2.05 -3.03
CA THR A 13 -27.11 -0.62 -2.70
C THR A 13 -26.77 0.21 -3.92
N GLU A 14 -26.04 -0.34 -4.86
CA GLU A 14 -25.53 0.43 -6.00
C GLU A 14 -25.36 -0.44 -7.23
N THR A 15 -25.46 0.19 -8.41
CA THR A 15 -24.96 -0.35 -9.68
C THR A 15 -24.09 0.73 -10.30
N ALA A 16 -22.81 0.42 -10.52
CA ALA A 16 -21.87 1.31 -11.18
C ALA A 16 -21.50 0.76 -12.56
N GLU A 17 -21.56 1.63 -13.56
CA GLU A 17 -21.13 1.32 -14.91
C GLU A 17 -19.60 1.52 -15.01
N VAL A 18 -18.93 0.60 -15.69
CA VAL A 18 -17.50 0.70 -15.97
C VAL A 18 -17.33 1.49 -17.27
N GLU A 19 -16.79 2.67 -17.16
CA GLU A 19 -16.50 3.51 -18.32
C GLU A 19 -15.19 3.09 -18.97
N LYS A 20 -15.24 2.84 -20.28
CA LYS A 20 -14.05 2.61 -21.07
C LYS A 20 -13.50 3.96 -21.52
N VAL A 21 -12.38 4.38 -20.94
CA VAL A 21 -11.67 5.58 -21.36
C VAL A 21 -10.89 5.27 -22.63
N TYR A 22 -11.37 5.74 -23.77
CA TYR A 22 -10.68 5.57 -25.05
C TYR A 22 -9.41 6.43 -25.07
N GLY A 23 -8.27 5.81 -25.37
CA GLY A 23 -6.99 6.50 -25.54
C GLY A 23 -6.16 6.67 -24.27
N SER A 24 -6.59 6.12 -23.15
CA SER A 24 -5.77 5.99 -21.94
C SER A 24 -5.13 4.61 -21.87
N PHE A 25 -3.89 4.55 -21.35
CA PHE A 25 -3.23 3.30 -20.95
C PHE A 25 -3.69 2.85 -19.57
N ASP A 26 -4.57 3.61 -18.91
CA ASP A 26 -5.12 3.28 -17.60
C ASP A 26 -6.12 2.14 -17.70
N ASP A 27 -6.10 1.26 -16.72
CA ASP A 27 -7.07 0.18 -16.62
C ASP A 27 -8.49 0.74 -16.43
N PRO A 28 -9.50 0.07 -16.99
CA PRO A 28 -10.90 0.44 -16.78
C PRO A 28 -11.22 0.45 -15.28
N ASN A 29 -11.77 1.53 -14.80
CA ASN A 29 -12.15 1.64 -13.40
C ASN A 29 -13.58 2.16 -13.25
N CYS A 30 -14.15 1.96 -12.08
CA CYS A 30 -15.39 2.60 -11.66
C CYS A 30 -15.26 3.10 -10.22
N THR A 31 -15.94 4.19 -9.93
CA THR A 31 -15.97 4.75 -8.57
C THR A 31 -17.31 4.41 -7.93
N LEU A 32 -17.25 3.77 -6.77
CA LEU A 32 -18.42 3.47 -5.96
C LEU A 32 -18.74 4.66 -5.04
N LYS A 33 -20.03 4.93 -4.86
CA LYS A 33 -20.54 5.96 -3.94
C LYS A 33 -21.02 5.38 -2.62
N THR A 34 -21.23 4.06 -2.59
CA THR A 34 -21.62 3.32 -1.38
C THR A 34 -20.53 3.42 -0.32
N SER A 35 -20.88 3.83 0.89
CA SER A 35 -20.00 3.81 2.04
C SER A 35 -20.14 2.50 2.80
N PHE A 36 -19.04 1.94 3.26
CA PHE A 36 -18.98 0.70 4.01
C PHE A 36 -18.60 0.98 5.47
N ARG A 37 -19.08 0.12 6.38
CA ARG A 37 -18.76 0.19 7.82
C ARG A 37 -18.10 -1.11 8.27
N PRO A 38 -17.27 -1.07 9.30
CA PRO A 38 -16.75 -2.29 9.93
C PRO A 38 -17.89 -3.27 10.28
N GLY A 39 -17.69 -4.55 9.95
CA GLY A 39 -18.67 -5.62 10.12
C GLY A 39 -19.69 -5.74 8.97
N ASP A 40 -19.71 -4.82 7.99
CA ASP A 40 -20.56 -5.00 6.82
C ASP A 40 -20.06 -6.16 5.95
N ARG A 41 -21.00 -6.99 5.50
CA ARG A 41 -20.76 -8.02 4.50
C ARG A 41 -21.06 -7.45 3.12
N ILE A 42 -20.00 -7.30 2.31
CA ILE A 42 -20.07 -6.71 0.99
C ILE A 42 -19.99 -7.81 -0.05
N ARG A 43 -20.92 -7.80 -1.00
CA ARG A 43 -20.87 -8.67 -2.17
C ARG A 43 -20.83 -7.81 -3.43
N PHE A 44 -19.90 -8.13 -4.30
CA PHE A 44 -19.78 -7.54 -5.63
C PHE A 44 -20.17 -8.57 -6.68
N GLU A 45 -20.93 -8.14 -7.66
CA GLU A 45 -21.24 -8.90 -8.87
C GLU A 45 -20.86 -8.04 -10.06
N ALA A 46 -19.89 -8.51 -10.84
CA ALA A 46 -19.41 -7.83 -12.03
C ALA A 46 -19.91 -8.55 -13.29
N THR A 47 -20.31 -7.78 -14.28
CA THR A 47 -20.64 -8.28 -15.61
C THR A 47 -19.87 -7.51 -16.67
N ALA A 48 -19.48 -8.19 -17.75
CA ALA A 48 -18.83 -7.56 -18.90
C ALA A 48 -19.38 -8.15 -20.20
N GLU A 49 -19.17 -7.41 -21.28
CA GLU A 49 -19.62 -7.76 -22.65
C GLU A 49 -21.10 -8.18 -22.70
N ASP A 50 -21.97 -7.30 -22.16
CA ASP A 50 -23.42 -7.48 -22.13
C ASP A 50 -23.85 -8.78 -21.43
N GLY A 51 -23.10 -9.19 -20.37
CA GLY A 51 -23.40 -10.36 -19.56
C GLY A 51 -22.72 -11.65 -20.00
N GLN A 52 -21.85 -11.60 -21.00
CA GLN A 52 -21.09 -12.77 -21.44
C GLN A 52 -20.09 -13.24 -20.37
N TYR A 53 -19.49 -12.32 -19.64
CA TYR A 53 -18.59 -12.62 -18.52
C TYR A 53 -19.21 -12.15 -17.21
N GLN A 54 -19.10 -13.00 -16.20
CA GLN A 54 -19.60 -12.72 -14.86
C GLN A 54 -18.56 -13.13 -13.83
N ALA A 55 -18.39 -12.31 -12.80
CA ALA A 55 -17.54 -12.61 -11.65
C ALA A 55 -18.21 -12.07 -10.39
N GLY A 56 -17.92 -12.69 -9.26
CA GLY A 56 -18.43 -12.22 -7.98
C GLY A 56 -17.46 -12.52 -6.85
N CYS A 57 -17.51 -11.70 -5.83
CA CYS A 57 -16.81 -11.92 -4.58
C CYS A 57 -17.64 -11.40 -3.40
N GLU A 58 -17.35 -11.94 -2.23
CA GLU A 58 -17.94 -11.48 -0.97
C GLU A 58 -16.83 -11.32 0.05
N VAL A 59 -16.89 -10.23 0.83
CA VAL A 59 -15.93 -9.90 1.88
C VAL A 59 -16.65 -9.24 3.05
N GLU A 60 -16.18 -9.48 4.25
CA GLU A 60 -16.58 -8.72 5.43
C GLU A 60 -15.58 -7.60 5.68
N ILE A 61 -16.08 -6.38 5.92
CA ILE A 61 -15.23 -5.24 6.24
C ILE A 61 -14.66 -5.44 7.66
N PRO A 62 -13.35 -5.53 7.82
CA PRO A 62 -12.75 -5.77 9.11
C PRO A 62 -12.99 -4.59 10.07
N PHE A 63 -13.02 -4.88 11.36
CA PHE A 63 -13.00 -3.85 12.39
C PHE A 63 -11.62 -3.19 12.45
N PRO A 64 -11.54 -1.89 12.79
CA PRO A 64 -10.27 -1.23 13.01
C PRO A 64 -9.41 -1.95 14.05
N ILE A 65 -8.11 -1.92 13.86
CA ILE A 65 -7.16 -2.40 14.87
C ILE A 65 -7.22 -1.43 16.04
N GLU A 66 -7.61 -1.92 17.23
CA GLU A 66 -7.63 -1.12 18.46
C GLU A 66 -6.29 -1.11 19.17
N GLU A 67 -5.36 -1.92 18.72
CA GLU A 67 -4.08 -2.16 19.37
C GLU A 67 -3.02 -1.15 18.94
N THR A 68 -2.08 -0.91 19.84
CA THR A 68 -1.00 0.06 19.60
C THR A 68 -0.02 -0.47 18.56
N ILE A 69 0.01 0.13 17.38
CA ILE A 69 1.06 -0.10 16.40
C ILE A 69 2.28 0.73 16.83
N ARG A 70 3.44 0.07 16.93
CA ARG A 70 4.71 0.75 17.20
C ARG A 70 5.52 0.84 15.91
N VAL A 71 5.95 2.04 15.57
CA VAL A 71 6.82 2.29 14.40
C VAL A 71 8.17 2.81 14.89
N ASP A 72 9.24 2.18 14.41
CA ASP A 72 10.63 2.63 14.57
C ASP A 72 11.22 2.89 13.19
N THR A 73 11.88 4.03 13.00
CA THR A 73 12.43 4.45 11.71
C THR A 73 13.94 4.69 11.82
N LEU A 74 14.66 4.36 10.76
CA LEU A 74 16.10 4.60 10.66
C LEU A 74 16.50 4.89 9.22
N ARG A 75 17.17 6.02 9.00
CA ARG A 75 17.84 6.28 7.74
C ARG A 75 19.01 5.31 7.55
N THR A 76 19.06 4.64 6.43
CA THR A 76 20.07 3.61 6.12
C THR A 76 20.35 3.59 4.63
N GLN A 77 21.20 2.67 4.22
CA GLN A 77 21.48 2.39 2.81
C GLN A 77 21.18 0.94 2.50
N LEU A 78 20.53 0.71 1.37
CA LEU A 78 20.37 -0.61 0.78
C LEU A 78 21.29 -0.75 -0.42
N ARG A 79 21.84 -1.92 -0.59
CA ARG A 79 22.59 -2.27 -1.79
C ARG A 79 21.61 -2.56 -2.91
N GLY A 80 21.67 -1.76 -3.99
CA GLY A 80 20.89 -1.93 -5.20
C GLY A 80 21.82 -2.27 -6.36
N GLY A 81 22.00 -3.55 -6.69
CA GLY A 81 22.95 -3.98 -7.69
C GLY A 81 24.38 -3.55 -7.35
N SER A 82 25.00 -2.72 -8.21
CA SER A 82 26.35 -2.18 -8.01
C SER A 82 26.39 -0.89 -7.18
N SER A 83 25.26 -0.31 -6.82
CA SER A 83 25.17 0.98 -6.13
C SER A 83 24.48 0.84 -4.75
N MET A 84 24.76 1.82 -3.89
CA MET A 84 24.05 1.97 -2.62
C MET A 84 22.94 3.03 -2.81
N MET A 85 21.76 2.74 -2.28
CA MET A 85 20.60 3.62 -2.32
C MET A 85 20.24 4.07 -0.91
N ASP A 86 20.10 5.37 -0.70
CA ASP A 86 19.63 5.92 0.56
C ASP A 86 18.16 5.54 0.77
N CYS A 87 17.86 4.94 1.92
CA CYS A 87 16.54 4.45 2.27
C CYS A 87 16.15 4.87 3.67
N MET A 88 14.85 4.96 3.89
CA MET A 88 14.25 4.95 5.22
C MET A 88 13.81 3.52 5.54
N ARG A 89 14.34 2.95 6.61
CA ARG A 89 13.89 1.66 7.15
C ARG A 89 12.77 1.88 8.16
N TYR A 90 11.72 1.09 8.05
CA TYR A 90 10.63 1.03 9.03
C TYR A 90 10.61 -0.35 9.68
N LYS A 91 10.49 -0.36 11.00
CA LYS A 91 10.11 -1.53 11.79
C LYS A 91 8.74 -1.26 12.39
N ILE A 92 7.73 -1.99 11.92
CA ILE A 92 6.33 -1.79 12.30
C ILE A 92 5.90 -3.02 13.09
N THR A 93 5.78 -2.85 14.41
CA THR A 93 5.32 -3.93 15.29
C THR A 93 3.80 -3.89 15.39
N ILE A 94 3.18 -5.00 15.01
CA ILE A 94 1.74 -5.24 15.05
C ILE A 94 1.50 -6.28 16.13
N HIS A 95 0.57 -6.02 17.03
CA HIS A 95 0.02 -6.98 17.96
C HIS A 95 -1.36 -7.38 17.46
N ASP A 96 -1.61 -8.67 17.40
CA ASP A 96 -2.83 -9.23 16.84
C ASP A 96 -3.65 -9.91 17.92
N ARG A 97 -4.96 -10.03 17.68
CA ARG A 97 -5.87 -10.72 18.58
C ARG A 97 -5.70 -12.23 18.43
N PRO A 98 -5.56 -12.98 19.52
CA PRO A 98 -5.43 -14.42 19.44
C PRO A 98 -6.73 -15.05 18.92
N ASN A 99 -6.58 -16.11 18.09
CA ASN A 99 -7.65 -16.94 17.55
C ASN A 99 -8.60 -16.26 16.55
N GLU A 100 -8.25 -15.11 16.02
CA GLU A 100 -8.92 -14.48 14.89
C GLU A 100 -7.99 -14.54 13.68
N LYS A 101 -8.55 -14.63 12.48
CA LYS A 101 -7.78 -14.51 11.24
C LYS A 101 -7.94 -13.09 10.72
N ASN A 102 -6.86 -12.35 10.74
CA ASN A 102 -6.85 -10.95 10.35
C ASN A 102 -6.12 -10.73 9.02
N TYR A 103 -6.55 -9.68 8.31
CA TYR A 103 -5.97 -9.22 7.05
C TYR A 103 -5.54 -7.78 7.23
N TYR A 104 -4.35 -7.48 6.78
CA TYR A 104 -3.72 -6.18 6.89
C TYR A 104 -3.34 -5.65 5.51
N ARG A 105 -3.34 -4.35 5.36
CA ARG A 105 -2.76 -3.66 4.23
C ARG A 105 -1.83 -2.57 4.73
N LEU A 106 -0.58 -2.59 4.26
CA LEU A 106 0.39 -1.56 4.57
C LEU A 106 0.36 -0.48 3.49
N ILE A 107 0.21 0.75 3.91
CA ILE A 107 0.30 1.94 3.07
C ILE A 107 1.24 2.91 3.76
N ILE A 108 2.19 3.47 3.01
CA ILE A 108 3.02 4.57 3.47
C ILE A 108 2.64 5.79 2.64
N GLU A 109 2.26 6.86 3.31
CA GLU A 109 2.01 8.16 2.70
C GLU A 109 3.09 9.13 3.15
N GLU A 110 3.80 9.70 2.20
CA GLU A 110 4.80 10.73 2.45
C GLU A 110 4.23 12.10 2.14
N ASN A 111 4.32 13.01 3.11
CA ASN A 111 3.85 14.37 2.97
C ASN A 111 5.04 15.32 2.91
N THR A 112 5.28 15.91 1.74
CA THR A 112 6.33 16.90 1.55
C THR A 112 5.78 18.30 1.70
N TYR A 113 6.50 19.15 2.39
CA TYR A 113 6.18 20.57 2.57
C TYR A 113 7.33 21.41 2.04
N ARG A 114 6.97 22.54 1.43
CA ARG A 114 7.93 23.57 0.99
C ARG A 114 7.71 24.84 1.77
N ILE A 115 8.76 25.42 2.33
CA ILE A 115 8.70 26.76 2.95
C ILE A 115 9.48 27.73 2.08
N SER A 116 8.81 28.78 1.62
CA SER A 116 9.45 29.87 0.90
C SER A 116 10.38 30.63 1.83
N SER A 117 11.63 30.76 1.46
CA SER A 117 12.61 31.53 2.22
C SER A 117 12.38 33.04 2.16
N GLU A 118 11.66 33.52 1.12
CA GLU A 118 11.36 34.95 0.97
C GLU A 118 10.17 35.39 1.81
N THR A 119 9.14 34.54 1.91
CA THR A 119 7.86 34.88 2.54
C THR A 119 7.59 34.13 3.85
N GLY A 120 8.32 33.04 4.12
CA GLY A 120 8.06 32.14 5.24
C GLY A 120 6.77 31.31 5.07
N ILE A 121 6.09 31.40 3.93
CA ILE A 121 4.85 30.68 3.70
C ILE A 121 5.13 29.19 3.49
N LYS A 122 4.39 28.35 4.22
CA LYS A 122 4.40 26.88 4.07
C LYS A 122 3.37 26.45 3.02
N TYR A 123 3.83 25.70 2.03
CA TYR A 123 3.00 25.09 0.99
C TYR A 123 2.96 23.57 1.19
N GLY A 124 1.87 22.94 0.85
CA GLY A 124 1.64 21.50 1.00
C GLY A 124 0.52 21.20 2.03
N PRO A 125 0.34 19.92 2.41
CA PRO A 125 1.18 18.79 1.99
C PRO A 125 1.08 18.46 0.51
N PHE A 126 2.20 17.99 -0.05
CA PHE A 126 2.23 17.30 -1.34
C PHE A 126 2.39 15.82 -1.03
N SER A 127 1.28 15.09 -1.08
CA SER A 127 1.26 13.67 -0.74
C SER A 127 1.79 12.80 -1.87
N SER A 128 2.57 11.80 -1.53
CA SER A 128 3.01 10.74 -2.43
C SER A 128 2.97 9.39 -1.73
N TYR A 129 2.88 8.32 -2.52
CA TYR A 129 2.88 6.94 -2.03
C TYR A 129 4.14 6.25 -2.56
N PRO A 130 5.23 6.22 -1.77
CA PRO A 130 6.47 5.61 -2.18
C PRO A 130 6.31 4.11 -2.37
N GLU A 131 7.11 3.56 -3.26
CA GLU A 131 7.22 2.12 -3.40
C GLU A 131 7.80 1.49 -2.14
N ILE A 132 7.13 0.45 -1.63
CA ILE A 132 7.55 -0.27 -0.45
C ILE A 132 8.47 -1.41 -0.85
N ILE A 133 9.74 -1.31 -0.46
CA ILE A 133 10.74 -2.35 -0.65
C ILE A 133 10.58 -3.35 0.50
N ASN A 134 10.04 -4.53 0.21
CA ASN A 134 9.62 -5.51 1.21
C ASN A 134 10.36 -6.86 1.12
N GLN A 135 11.37 -6.98 0.27
CA GLN A 135 12.07 -8.23 -0.07
C GLN A 135 12.69 -8.97 1.13
N GLU A 136 12.95 -8.27 2.24
CA GLU A 136 13.51 -8.85 3.46
C GLU A 136 12.44 -9.28 4.47
N ASP A 137 11.16 -9.07 4.17
CA ASP A 137 10.07 -9.36 5.08
C ASP A 137 9.30 -10.64 4.68
N ILE A 138 9.36 -11.66 5.53
CA ILE A 138 8.77 -12.97 5.24
C ILE A 138 7.24 -12.98 5.23
N VAL A 139 6.60 -12.02 5.90
CA VAL A 139 5.13 -11.90 5.92
C VAL A 139 4.66 -11.27 4.62
N LEU A 140 5.29 -10.18 4.20
CA LEU A 140 4.94 -9.48 2.96
C LEU A 140 5.32 -10.27 1.71
N THR A 141 6.37 -11.07 1.76
CA THR A 141 6.82 -11.89 0.62
C THR A 141 6.27 -13.31 0.63
N ASP A 142 5.37 -13.64 1.56
CA ASP A 142 4.82 -14.98 1.78
C ASP A 142 5.91 -16.07 1.95
N GLY A 143 6.98 -15.72 2.67
CA GLY A 143 8.11 -16.61 2.96
C GLY A 143 9.17 -16.66 1.87
N HIS A 144 9.04 -15.91 0.79
CA HIS A 144 10.02 -15.84 -0.30
C HIS A 144 10.99 -14.68 -0.07
N LEU A 145 12.01 -14.88 0.74
CA LEU A 145 13.05 -13.88 0.92
C LEU A 145 13.99 -13.86 -0.30
N THR A 146 14.33 -12.66 -0.76
CA THR A 146 15.43 -12.49 -1.70
C THR A 146 16.72 -12.43 -0.91
N THR A 147 17.60 -13.38 -1.12
CA THR A 147 18.91 -13.41 -0.48
C THR A 147 19.97 -12.74 -1.36
N ALA A 148 21.06 -12.28 -0.74
CA ALA A 148 22.17 -11.69 -1.49
C ALA A 148 22.79 -12.65 -2.52
N ASP A 149 22.60 -13.97 -2.33
CA ASP A 149 23.07 -14.99 -3.27
C ASP A 149 22.18 -15.12 -4.52
N ASP A 150 20.95 -14.65 -4.48
CA ASP A 150 20.04 -14.64 -5.63
C ASP A 150 20.42 -13.52 -6.61
N ASP A 151 21.24 -12.56 -6.19
CA ASP A 151 21.69 -11.42 -6.98
C ASP A 151 23.00 -11.74 -7.74
N LYS A 152 23.05 -12.87 -8.46
CA LYS A 152 24.22 -13.28 -9.25
C LYS A 152 24.59 -12.31 -10.37
N PHE A 153 23.69 -11.40 -10.71
CA PHE A 153 23.86 -10.44 -11.81
C PHE A 153 23.85 -8.99 -11.35
N GLY A 154 23.79 -8.68 -10.05
CA GLY A 154 23.70 -7.31 -9.55
C GLY A 154 22.41 -6.59 -9.97
N ILE A 155 21.44 -7.35 -10.47
CA ILE A 155 20.10 -6.88 -10.74
C ILE A 155 19.32 -7.23 -9.48
N LEU A 156 19.06 -6.26 -8.63
CA LEU A 156 17.99 -6.40 -7.66
C LEU A 156 16.79 -6.87 -8.45
N ASP A 157 16.39 -8.09 -8.22
CA ASP A 157 15.06 -8.51 -8.61
C ASP A 157 14.08 -7.72 -7.73
N TRP A 158 13.78 -6.49 -8.20
CA TRP A 158 12.74 -5.62 -7.67
C TRP A 158 11.36 -6.24 -7.87
N THR A 159 11.27 -7.54 -8.12
CA THR A 159 10.00 -8.24 -8.12
C THR A 159 9.38 -8.12 -6.74
N ILE A 160 8.77 -6.97 -6.55
CA ILE A 160 7.83 -6.75 -5.47
C ILE A 160 6.74 -7.79 -5.67
N ARG A 161 6.86 -8.88 -4.96
CA ARG A 161 5.95 -10.03 -5.09
C ARG A 161 4.56 -9.72 -4.57
N ASN A 162 4.47 -8.69 -3.72
CA ASN A 162 3.23 -8.24 -3.12
C ASN A 162 3.04 -6.76 -3.36
N LEU A 163 2.64 -6.39 -4.58
CA LEU A 163 2.40 -5.01 -5.00
C LEU A 163 1.34 -4.30 -4.15
N SER A 164 0.38 -5.05 -3.62
CA SER A 164 -0.71 -4.48 -2.82
C SER A 164 -0.36 -4.31 -1.35
N ASN A 165 0.77 -4.88 -0.90
CA ASN A 165 1.20 -4.93 0.51
C ASN A 165 0.10 -5.45 1.45
N VAL A 166 -0.70 -6.40 0.97
CA VAL A 166 -1.75 -7.08 1.74
C VAL A 166 -1.16 -8.38 2.30
N PHE A 167 -1.39 -8.65 3.56
CA PHE A 167 -0.89 -9.85 4.24
C PHE A 167 -1.85 -10.31 5.33
N THR A 168 -1.58 -11.47 5.90
CA THR A 168 -2.36 -12.05 7.01
C THR A 168 -1.48 -12.31 8.22
N ASP A 169 -2.12 -12.51 9.36
CA ASP A 169 -1.50 -12.91 10.64
C ASP A 169 -0.97 -14.35 10.67
N GLY A 170 -1.17 -15.12 9.61
CA GLY A 170 -0.82 -16.55 9.58
C GLY A 170 0.65 -16.89 9.87
N ARG A 171 1.54 -15.90 9.83
CA ARG A 171 2.97 -16.02 10.18
C ARG A 171 3.35 -15.25 11.45
N PHE A 172 2.36 -14.75 12.21
CA PHE A 172 2.65 -14.05 13.45
C PHE A 172 2.96 -15.06 14.56
N GLU A 173 4.06 -14.83 15.25
CA GLU A 173 4.44 -15.66 16.39
C GLU A 173 3.86 -15.05 17.68
N ASN A 174 3.12 -15.86 18.43
CA ASN A 174 2.47 -15.43 19.69
C ASN A 174 1.61 -14.16 19.57
N GLY A 175 0.92 -14.00 18.42
CA GLY A 175 0.05 -12.84 18.17
C GLY A 175 0.79 -11.53 17.94
N SER A 176 2.05 -11.58 17.53
CA SER A 176 2.83 -10.36 17.26
C SER A 176 3.80 -10.58 16.11
N TYR A 177 4.01 -9.54 15.32
CA TYR A 177 5.02 -9.52 14.27
C TYR A 177 5.59 -8.10 14.09
N THR A 178 6.87 -8.04 13.72
CA THR A 178 7.52 -6.78 13.36
C THR A 178 7.90 -6.81 11.89
N LEU A 179 7.13 -6.10 11.08
CA LEU A 179 7.46 -5.88 9.66
C LEU A 179 8.77 -5.10 9.53
N LYS A 180 9.56 -5.48 8.53
CA LYS A 180 10.80 -4.80 8.16
C LYS A 180 10.75 -4.41 6.70
N ILE A 181 10.57 -3.13 6.44
CA ILE A 181 10.43 -2.59 5.10
C ILE A 181 11.28 -1.33 4.92
N TYR A 182 11.40 -0.91 3.66
CA TYR A 182 12.13 0.30 3.32
C TYR A 182 11.36 1.10 2.26
N THR A 183 11.60 2.42 2.24
CA THR A 183 11.29 3.28 1.11
C THR A 183 12.55 3.98 0.65
N SER A 184 12.63 4.38 -0.62
CA SER A 184 13.68 5.29 -1.05
C SER A 184 13.52 6.64 -0.36
N VAL A 185 14.62 7.26 0.06
CA VAL A 185 14.55 8.64 0.55
C VAL A 185 14.26 9.55 -0.64
N PRO A 186 13.20 10.38 -0.60
CA PRO A 186 12.90 11.30 -1.67
C PRO A 186 14.10 12.21 -1.93
N HIS A 187 14.51 12.34 -3.19
CA HIS A 187 15.46 13.36 -3.59
C HIS A 187 14.74 14.71 -3.53
N ILE A 188 14.85 15.35 -2.40
CA ILE A 188 14.42 16.73 -2.25
C ILE A 188 15.50 17.57 -2.93
N SER A 189 15.27 17.91 -4.20
CA SER A 189 16.16 18.82 -4.91
C SER A 189 16.02 20.19 -4.25
N GLU A 190 17.10 20.65 -3.61
CA GLU A 190 17.19 22.03 -3.18
C GLU A 190 17.14 22.93 -4.43
N SER A 191 15.97 23.45 -4.75
CA SER A 191 15.82 24.39 -5.83
C SER A 191 16.51 25.70 -5.43
N ASN A 192 17.71 25.90 -5.89
CA ASN A 192 18.48 27.15 -5.81
C ASN A 192 18.78 27.70 -4.39
N GLY A 193 18.84 26.84 -3.36
CA GLY A 193 19.31 27.24 -2.03
C GLY A 193 18.41 28.20 -1.26
N LYS A 194 17.18 28.42 -1.69
CA LYS A 194 16.27 29.41 -1.08
C LYS A 194 15.06 28.83 -0.38
N ASP A 195 14.71 27.56 -0.62
CA ASP A 195 13.52 26.93 -0.04
C ASP A 195 13.91 25.77 0.88
N HIS A 196 13.22 25.63 1.98
CA HIS A 196 13.39 24.52 2.91
C HIS A 196 12.27 23.50 2.70
N PHE A 197 12.64 22.23 2.61
CA PHE A 197 11.69 21.13 2.47
C PHE A 197 11.66 20.29 3.74
N TYR A 198 10.46 19.84 4.11
CA TYR A 198 10.24 18.96 5.24
C TYR A 198 9.49 17.72 4.73
N LEU A 199 9.88 16.56 5.23
CA LEU A 199 9.20 15.31 5.01
C LEU A 199 8.51 14.91 6.31
N ASP A 200 7.22 14.57 6.21
CA ASP A 200 6.43 13.96 7.27
C ASP A 200 5.92 12.60 6.74
N VAL A 201 6.03 11.54 7.56
CA VAL A 201 5.73 10.15 7.20
C VAL A 201 4.74 9.55 8.19
#